data_738ba05c0a97f2893af7ddf9c512611e
#
_entry.id   738ba05c0a97f2893af7ddf9c512611e
#
_cell.length_a   1.000
_cell.length_b   1.000
_cell.length_c   1.000
_cell.angle_alpha   90.00
_cell.angle_beta   90.00
_cell.angle_gamma   90.00
#
_symmetry.space_group_name_H-M   'P 1'
#
loop_
_entity.id
_entity.type
_entity.pdbx_description
1 polymer ?
#
loop_
_entity_poly.entity_id
_entity_poly.type
_entity_poly.pdbx_seq_one_letter_code
_entity_poly.pdbx_strand_id
1 'polypeptide(L)'
;MYASKSSGAAIQQDSCGLDNDAILFRVRASVTLHGDVYHQYQNVGSGLCLEPTGASEQADAQVVQEKCASTSDYAQFWRTDYTSGSHYELRNGHSGLCMSIAGASTAVNANVLQGTCIGAPSQTWVTAVSSQ
;
A
#
# COMPACT_ATOMS: atom_id res chain seq x y z
N MET A 1 0.78 5.33 7.92
CA MET A 1 -0.40 4.86 7.19
C MET A 1 -1.41 4.30 8.19
N TYR A 2 -2.64 4.69 8.11
CA TYR A 2 -3.70 4.26 9.04
C TYR A 2 -4.72 3.37 8.33
N ALA A 3 -5.16 2.31 8.98
CA ALA A 3 -6.17 1.42 8.44
C ALA A 3 -7.16 1.05 9.54
N SER A 4 -8.45 1.19 9.25
CA SER A 4 -9.52 0.66 10.08
C SER A 4 -9.51 -0.87 10.04
N LYS A 5 -10.12 -1.52 11.02
CA LYS A 5 -10.23 -2.98 11.05
C LYS A 5 -11.37 -3.52 10.19
N SER A 6 -12.07 -2.66 9.46
CA SER A 6 -13.21 -3.07 8.63
C SER A 6 -12.77 -3.30 7.19
N SER A 7 -13.30 -4.36 6.58
CA SER A 7 -13.10 -4.64 5.14
C SER A 7 -13.67 -3.48 4.32
N GLY A 8 -12.98 -3.11 3.25
CA GLY A 8 -13.37 -2.00 2.38
C GLY A 8 -13.01 -0.63 2.93
N ALA A 9 -12.45 -0.55 4.13
CA ALA A 9 -12.07 0.75 4.70
C ALA A 9 -10.89 1.35 3.94
N ALA A 10 -10.97 2.66 3.65
CA ALA A 10 -9.91 3.38 2.96
C ALA A 10 -8.65 3.46 3.82
N ILE A 11 -7.51 3.40 3.17
CA ILE A 11 -6.23 3.59 3.81
C ILE A 11 -5.92 5.09 3.82
N GLN A 12 -5.42 5.59 4.96
CA GLN A 12 -5.12 7.01 5.15
C GLN A 12 -3.75 7.14 5.79
N GLN A 13 -3.06 8.26 5.52
CA GLN A 13 -1.82 8.53 6.22
C GLN A 13 -2.12 9.00 7.66
N ASP A 14 -1.21 8.71 8.56
CA ASP A 14 -1.32 9.06 9.97
C ASP A 14 0.07 9.34 10.53
N SER A 15 0.11 9.87 11.75
CA SER A 15 1.37 10.07 12.45
C SER A 15 2.05 8.72 12.69
N CYS A 16 3.38 8.68 12.56
CA CYS A 16 4.12 7.46 12.78
C CYS A 16 4.15 7.12 14.28
N GLY A 17 3.58 5.96 14.63
CA GLY A 17 3.62 5.43 15.99
C GLY A 17 3.73 3.92 15.90
N LEU A 18 4.92 3.37 16.16
CA LEU A 18 5.22 1.96 15.89
C LEU A 18 4.52 1.00 16.85
N ASP A 19 3.89 1.49 17.89
CA ASP A 19 3.12 0.69 18.83
C ASP A 19 1.63 0.60 18.46
N ASN A 20 1.22 1.18 17.33
CA ASN A 20 -0.16 1.14 16.85
C ASN A 20 -0.29 0.15 15.70
N ASP A 21 -0.90 -1.00 15.97
CA ASP A 21 -1.06 -2.07 14.97
C ASP A 21 -1.82 -1.63 13.72
N ALA A 22 -2.63 -0.57 13.80
CA ALA A 22 -3.38 -0.06 12.65
C ALA A 22 -2.48 0.55 11.57
N ILE A 23 -1.23 0.91 11.91
CA ILE A 23 -0.27 1.45 10.96
C ILE A 23 0.84 0.48 10.59
N LEU A 24 0.83 -0.75 11.14
CA LEU A 24 1.85 -1.75 10.89
C LEU A 24 1.37 -2.75 9.84
N PHE A 25 2.23 -3.01 8.87
CA PHE A 25 1.96 -3.98 7.80
C PHE A 25 3.10 -4.98 7.71
N ARG A 26 2.76 -6.19 7.31
CA ARG A 26 3.73 -7.26 7.08
C ARG A 26 3.53 -7.87 5.69
N VAL A 27 4.57 -8.48 5.15
CA VAL A 27 4.45 -9.26 3.91
C VAL A 27 3.80 -10.59 4.27
N ARG A 28 2.63 -10.85 3.70
CA ARG A 28 1.91 -12.11 3.91
C ARG A 28 2.30 -13.16 2.87
N ALA A 29 2.44 -12.74 1.61
CA ALA A 29 2.77 -13.62 0.50
C ALA A 29 3.52 -12.83 -0.57
N SER A 30 4.19 -13.53 -1.47
CA SER A 30 4.92 -12.91 -2.57
C SER A 30 4.70 -13.72 -3.84
N VAL A 31 4.71 -13.01 -4.99
CA VAL A 31 4.65 -13.63 -6.31
C VAL A 31 5.72 -13.00 -7.20
N THR A 32 6.14 -13.74 -8.22
CA THR A 32 7.05 -13.22 -9.25
C THR A 32 6.27 -13.05 -10.55
N LEU A 33 6.26 -11.80 -11.07
CA LEU A 33 5.62 -11.46 -12.33
C LEU A 33 6.64 -10.80 -13.24
N HIS A 34 6.84 -11.33 -14.44
CA HIS A 34 7.76 -10.76 -15.42
C HIS A 34 9.18 -10.56 -14.87
N GLY A 35 9.62 -11.44 -13.98
CA GLY A 35 10.96 -11.37 -13.37
C GLY A 35 11.05 -10.48 -12.13
N ASP A 36 9.98 -9.78 -11.77
CA ASP A 36 9.95 -8.91 -10.58
C ASP A 36 9.14 -9.53 -9.46
N VAL A 37 9.56 -9.28 -8.22
CA VAL A 37 8.87 -9.79 -7.03
C VAL A 37 7.87 -8.77 -6.54
N TYR A 38 6.63 -9.21 -6.33
CA TYR A 38 5.54 -8.42 -5.77
C TYR A 38 5.13 -9.00 -4.43
N HIS A 39 4.83 -8.15 -3.47
CA HIS A 39 4.46 -8.54 -2.11
C HIS A 39 3.02 -8.16 -1.80
N GLN A 40 2.35 -9.04 -1.07
CA GLN A 40 1.02 -8.78 -0.50
C GLN A 40 1.20 -8.26 0.92
N TYR A 41 0.71 -7.06 1.19
CA TYR A 41 0.86 -6.42 2.49
C TYR A 41 -0.40 -6.57 3.31
N GLN A 42 -0.24 -7.16 4.51
CA GLN A 42 -1.32 -7.41 5.45
C GLN A 42 -1.19 -6.50 6.66
N ASN A 43 -2.27 -5.81 7.02
CA ASN A 43 -2.30 -5.00 8.23
C ASN A 43 -2.26 -5.90 9.46
N VAL A 44 -1.38 -5.60 10.41
CA VAL A 44 -1.19 -6.40 11.60
C VAL A 44 -2.42 -6.38 12.51
N GLY A 45 -3.07 -5.21 12.61
CA GLY A 45 -4.23 -5.05 13.48
C GLY A 45 -5.51 -5.68 12.95
N SER A 46 -5.78 -5.53 11.63
CA SER A 46 -7.03 -6.01 11.04
C SER A 46 -6.92 -7.39 10.41
N GLY A 47 -5.73 -7.79 9.99
CA GLY A 47 -5.53 -9.02 9.21
C GLY A 47 -5.96 -8.89 7.76
N LEU A 48 -6.30 -7.70 7.29
CA LEU A 48 -6.74 -7.44 5.93
C LEU A 48 -5.57 -6.99 5.06
N CYS A 49 -5.71 -7.09 3.73
CA CYS A 49 -4.66 -6.77 2.77
C CYS A 49 -4.99 -5.54 1.94
N LEU A 50 -3.94 -4.86 1.43
CA LEU A 50 -4.08 -3.64 0.66
C LEU A 50 -4.40 -3.92 -0.79
N GLU A 51 -5.41 -3.24 -1.35
CA GLU A 51 -5.69 -3.25 -2.77
C GLU A 51 -6.41 -1.97 -3.21
N PRO A 52 -6.35 -1.60 -4.50
CA PRO A 52 -7.23 -0.56 -5.02
C PRO A 52 -8.68 -1.02 -4.92
N THR A 53 -9.59 -0.12 -4.58
CA THR A 53 -11.00 -0.47 -4.40
C THR A 53 -11.56 -1.18 -5.63
N GLY A 54 -12.23 -2.32 -5.43
CA GLY A 54 -12.80 -3.12 -6.51
C GLY A 54 -11.78 -3.67 -7.50
N ALA A 55 -10.50 -3.78 -7.10
CA ALA A 55 -9.41 -4.19 -7.99
C ALA A 55 -9.30 -3.26 -9.21
N SER A 56 -9.60 -1.98 -9.05
CA SER A 56 -9.65 -1.00 -10.14
C SER A 56 -8.29 -0.81 -10.80
N GLU A 57 -8.31 -0.58 -12.12
CA GLU A 57 -7.14 -0.18 -12.89
C GLU A 57 -7.11 1.33 -13.15
N GLN A 58 -8.05 2.08 -12.58
CA GLN A 58 -8.16 3.50 -12.83
C GLN A 58 -7.26 4.32 -11.90
N ALA A 59 -6.67 5.40 -12.44
CA ALA A 59 -5.97 6.36 -11.62
C ALA A 59 -6.97 7.00 -10.63
N ASP A 60 -6.44 7.39 -9.47
CA ASP A 60 -7.19 8.00 -8.36
C ASP A 60 -8.13 7.04 -7.62
N ALA A 61 -8.15 5.75 -7.95
CA ALA A 61 -8.88 4.77 -7.16
C ALA A 61 -8.26 4.67 -5.77
N GLN A 62 -9.08 4.71 -4.73
CA GLN A 62 -8.59 4.61 -3.35
C GLN A 62 -7.98 3.25 -3.08
N VAL A 63 -6.90 3.24 -2.29
CA VAL A 63 -6.36 2.00 -1.73
C VAL A 63 -7.16 1.71 -0.46
N VAL A 64 -7.68 0.51 -0.39
CA VAL A 64 -8.50 0.03 0.73
C VAL A 64 -7.91 -1.25 1.27
N GLN A 65 -8.43 -1.71 2.41
CA GLN A 65 -8.07 -3.03 2.91
C GLN A 65 -9.24 -3.98 2.66
N GLU A 66 -8.91 -5.20 2.21
CA GLU A 66 -9.88 -6.23 1.93
C GLU A 66 -9.37 -7.58 2.42
N LYS A 67 -10.24 -8.56 2.50
CA LYS A 67 -9.85 -9.92 2.85
C LYS A 67 -8.70 -10.37 1.95
N CYS A 68 -7.65 -10.95 2.55
CA CYS A 68 -6.49 -11.39 1.81
C CYS A 68 -6.85 -12.48 0.80
N ALA A 69 -6.54 -12.23 -0.46
CA ALA A 69 -6.85 -13.12 -1.57
C ALA A 69 -5.68 -14.06 -1.85
N SER A 70 -5.90 -15.01 -2.76
CA SER A 70 -4.85 -15.93 -3.20
C SER A 70 -3.79 -15.22 -4.03
N THR A 71 -2.68 -15.89 -4.29
CA THR A 71 -1.55 -15.34 -5.05
C THR A 71 -1.88 -15.11 -6.53
N SER A 72 -3.07 -15.45 -6.99
CA SER A 72 -3.53 -15.17 -8.35
C SER A 72 -4.26 -13.84 -8.48
N ASP A 73 -4.56 -13.16 -7.37
CA ASP A 73 -5.21 -11.85 -7.38
C ASP A 73 -4.14 -10.76 -7.27
N TYR A 74 -3.59 -10.36 -8.40
CA TYR A 74 -2.46 -9.42 -8.45
C TYR A 74 -2.82 -8.00 -8.01
N ALA A 75 -4.09 -7.67 -7.85
CA ALA A 75 -4.51 -6.37 -7.33
C ALA A 75 -4.07 -6.17 -5.88
N GLN A 76 -3.80 -7.25 -5.15
CA GLN A 76 -3.30 -7.19 -3.76
C GLN A 76 -1.78 -7.29 -3.67
N PHE A 77 -1.07 -7.27 -4.80
CA PHE A 77 0.39 -7.43 -4.81
C PHE A 77 1.05 -6.18 -5.34
N TRP A 78 2.13 -5.77 -4.68
CA TRP A 78 2.81 -4.50 -4.92
C TRP A 78 4.30 -4.72 -5.07
N ARG A 79 4.90 -4.15 -6.12
CA ARG A 79 6.33 -4.20 -6.34
C ARG A 79 6.98 -3.02 -5.61
N THR A 80 8.05 -3.31 -4.87
CA THR A 80 8.85 -2.28 -4.21
C THR A 80 9.97 -1.85 -5.14
N ASP A 81 9.88 -0.62 -5.67
CA ASP A 81 10.89 -0.05 -6.56
C ASP A 81 11.68 1.00 -5.77
N TYR A 82 12.92 0.70 -5.44
CA TYR A 82 13.75 1.64 -4.69
C TYR A 82 14.13 2.82 -5.59
N THR A 83 13.92 4.03 -5.10
CA THR A 83 14.20 5.26 -5.84
C THR A 83 15.49 5.90 -5.37
N SER A 84 15.76 5.93 -4.06
CA SER A 84 16.99 6.47 -3.51
C SER A 84 17.14 6.02 -2.06
N GLY A 85 18.23 5.34 -1.73
CA GLY A 85 18.49 4.87 -0.36
C GLY A 85 17.38 3.96 0.14
N SER A 86 16.73 4.34 1.25
CA SER A 86 15.63 3.57 1.84
C SER A 86 14.26 3.97 1.31
N HIS A 87 14.20 4.89 0.33
CA HIS A 87 12.93 5.34 -0.26
C HIS A 87 12.53 4.44 -1.41
N TYR A 88 11.23 4.18 -1.56
CA TYR A 88 10.72 3.30 -2.61
C TYR A 88 9.32 3.71 -3.05
N GLU A 89 8.96 3.28 -4.27
CA GLU A 89 7.60 3.34 -4.79
C GLU A 89 6.95 1.96 -4.65
N LEU A 90 5.63 1.94 -4.48
CA LEU A 90 4.84 0.71 -4.44
C LEU A 90 3.97 0.66 -5.70
N ARG A 91 4.30 -0.23 -6.63
CA ARG A 91 3.59 -0.37 -7.91
C ARG A 91 2.67 -1.58 -7.88
N ASN A 92 1.39 -1.36 -8.21
CA ASN A 92 0.39 -2.42 -8.17
C ASN A 92 0.61 -3.46 -9.29
N GLY A 93 0.47 -4.73 -8.96
CA GLY A 93 0.70 -5.83 -9.92
C GLY A 93 -0.40 -5.98 -10.95
N HIS A 94 -1.58 -5.42 -10.71
CA HIS A 94 -2.71 -5.49 -11.65
C HIS A 94 -2.82 -4.23 -12.50
N SER A 95 -2.78 -3.04 -11.86
CA SER A 95 -2.98 -1.78 -12.55
C SER A 95 -1.69 -1.16 -13.11
N GLY A 96 -0.55 -1.48 -12.52
CA GLY A 96 0.71 -0.84 -12.85
C GLY A 96 0.85 0.57 -12.30
N LEU A 97 -0.10 1.03 -11.50
CA LEU A 97 -0.09 2.37 -10.90
C LEU A 97 0.62 2.35 -9.54
N CYS A 98 1.06 3.53 -9.09
CA CYS A 98 1.79 3.69 -7.85
C CYS A 98 0.89 4.14 -6.71
N MET A 99 1.17 3.64 -5.49
CA MET A 99 0.49 4.07 -4.28
C MET A 99 0.87 5.51 -3.97
N SER A 100 -0.13 6.38 -3.81
CA SER A 100 0.04 7.84 -3.71
C SER A 100 -0.81 8.41 -2.60
N ILE A 101 -0.43 9.60 -2.10
CA ILE A 101 -1.27 10.37 -1.18
C ILE A 101 -2.16 11.30 -2.00
N ALA A 102 -3.47 11.31 -1.71
CA ALA A 102 -4.45 12.13 -2.40
C ALA A 102 -4.04 13.61 -2.36
N GLY A 103 -3.98 14.26 -3.53
CA GLY A 103 -3.64 15.66 -3.65
C GLY A 103 -2.24 16.03 -3.16
N ALA A 104 -1.33 15.05 -3.04
CA ALA A 104 0.00 15.24 -2.45
C ALA A 104 -0.05 15.89 -1.05
N SER A 105 -1.12 15.63 -0.30
CA SER A 105 -1.37 16.23 1.02
C SER A 105 -0.37 15.74 2.06
N THR A 106 0.00 16.63 2.98
CA THR A 106 0.77 16.29 4.17
C THR A 106 -0.11 16.16 5.42
N ALA A 107 -1.42 16.33 5.27
CA ALA A 107 -2.35 16.27 6.39
C ALA A 107 -2.55 14.85 6.90
N VAL A 108 -2.74 14.70 8.21
CA VAL A 108 -3.20 13.45 8.81
C VAL A 108 -4.58 13.13 8.24
N ASN A 109 -4.85 11.85 8.02
CA ASN A 109 -6.09 11.32 7.44
C ASN A 109 -6.26 11.59 5.93
N ALA A 110 -5.24 12.06 5.23
CA ALA A 110 -5.30 12.11 3.78
C ALA A 110 -5.37 10.69 3.21
N ASN A 111 -6.25 10.48 2.24
CA ASN A 111 -6.47 9.15 1.67
C ASN A 111 -5.26 8.70 0.85
N VAL A 112 -5.04 7.38 0.83
CA VAL A 112 -4.08 6.73 -0.05
C VAL A 112 -4.84 6.24 -1.28
N LEU A 113 -4.30 6.51 -2.46
CA LEU A 113 -4.88 6.08 -3.73
C LEU A 113 -3.79 5.55 -4.65
N GLN A 114 -4.17 5.05 -5.81
CA GLN A 114 -3.18 4.71 -6.84
C GLN A 114 -3.18 5.82 -7.90
N GLY A 115 -1.99 6.15 -8.38
CA GLY A 115 -1.83 7.17 -9.41
C GLY A 115 -0.72 6.81 -10.38
N THR A 116 -0.67 7.52 -11.51
CA THR A 116 0.41 7.34 -12.47
C THR A 116 1.76 7.53 -11.77
N CYS A 117 2.70 6.61 -12.01
CA CYS A 117 4.01 6.66 -11.36
C CYS A 117 4.84 7.82 -11.96
N ILE A 118 5.10 8.85 -11.17
CA ILE A 118 5.83 10.05 -11.62
C ILE A 118 7.03 10.37 -10.73
N GLY A 119 7.33 9.53 -9.73
CA GLY A 119 8.46 9.76 -8.83
C GLY A 119 8.28 10.91 -7.85
N ALA A 120 7.05 11.38 -7.65
CA ALA A 120 6.79 12.49 -6.72
C ALA A 120 6.97 12.06 -5.26
N PRO A 121 7.27 13.02 -4.33
CA PRO A 121 7.37 12.69 -2.91
C PRO A 121 6.12 12.04 -2.33
N SER A 122 4.93 12.38 -2.83
CA SER A 122 3.67 11.78 -2.41
C SER A 122 3.52 10.31 -2.82
N GLN A 123 4.43 9.80 -3.65
CA GLN A 123 4.49 8.40 -4.07
C GLN A 123 5.70 7.68 -3.49
N THR A 124 6.42 8.32 -2.59
CA THR A 124 7.66 7.79 -2.03
C THR A 124 7.41 7.36 -0.59
N TRP A 125 7.80 6.14 -0.27
CA TRP A 125 7.58 5.51 1.02
C TRP A 125 8.90 5.08 1.63
N VAL A 126 8.95 5.01 2.96
CA VAL A 126 10.10 4.49 3.70
C VAL A 126 9.63 3.39 4.63
N THR A 127 10.53 2.45 4.91
CA THR A 127 10.25 1.40 5.89
C THR A 127 10.64 1.89 7.27
N ALA A 128 9.68 1.82 8.20
CA ALA A 128 9.96 2.01 9.62
C ALA A 128 9.93 0.63 10.28
N VAL A 129 10.97 0.31 11.04
CA VAL A 129 11.10 -0.99 11.68
C VAL A 129 10.56 -0.90 13.11
N SER A 130 9.58 -1.77 13.44
CA SER A 130 9.06 -1.87 14.79
C SER A 130 10.12 -2.48 15.71
N SER A 131 10.27 -1.91 16.91
CA SER A 131 11.17 -2.44 17.93
C SER A 131 10.50 -3.51 18.81
N GLN A 132 9.28 -3.85 18.53
CA GLN A 132 8.52 -4.83 19.30
C GLN A 132 8.83 -6.25 18.88
#